data_c72ea900fdf006b9ab285aeb41e7572d
#
_entry.id   c72ea900fdf006b9ab285aeb41e7572d
#
_cell.length_a   1.000
_cell.length_b   1.000
_cell.length_c   1.000
_cell.angle_alpha   90.00
_cell.angle_beta   90.00
_cell.angle_gamma   90.00
#
_symmetry.space_group_name_H-M   'P 1'
#
loop_
_entity.id
_entity.type
_entity.pdbx_description
1 polymer ?
#
loop_
_entity_poly.entity_id
_entity_poly.type
_entity_poly.pdbx_seq_one_letter_code
_entity_poly.pdbx_strand_id
1 'polypeptide(L)'
;VYFFVAIFLSVLALNLAMFFPFMGAVVIALRLVTIFDPIYKKINKFLNDKRSWASFITVLLVLLVIVIPIFFLGTLVIKESSIIYFMLKEGSGEAYINNLNQIINSKLQIILPDTSFNLKLIFEKIIDFFVRNLAGVFSGVSGIFFSLFLSLLALYYLFKDGDKFKKAIIILSPLDDKYDGEIFNKLSQTASSVVKGSLLVALVQGILSGLGFLFFGIPNPAIWGAIGIISALIPVVGTALVLLPGVIYLFSIGSVGAAIGLLIWGIVIVGGIDNLLRQKILERGINIHPFFI
;
A
#
# COMPACT_ATOMS: atom_id res chain seq x y z
N VAL A 1 -14.05 44.26 15.12
CA VAL A 1 -14.54 42.89 14.87
C VAL A 1 -13.86 42.28 13.63
N TYR A 2 -13.91 42.90 12.45
CA TYR A 2 -13.34 42.34 11.22
C TYR A 2 -11.85 42.10 11.27
N PHE A 3 -11.06 42.95 11.91
CA PHE A 3 -9.62 42.77 12.12
C PHE A 3 -9.30 41.51 12.94
N PHE A 4 -10.00 41.29 14.04
CA PHE A 4 -9.83 40.10 14.87
C PHE A 4 -10.24 38.81 14.13
N VAL A 5 -11.32 38.84 13.36
CA VAL A 5 -11.76 37.70 12.54
C VAL A 5 -10.72 37.40 11.45
N ALA A 6 -10.15 38.44 10.81
CA ALA A 6 -9.10 38.25 9.81
C ALA A 6 -7.84 37.63 10.41
N ILE A 7 -7.38 38.08 11.59
CA ILE A 7 -6.27 37.50 12.31
C ILE A 7 -6.57 36.03 12.69
N PHE A 8 -7.74 35.77 13.25
CA PHE A 8 -8.14 34.41 13.64
C PHE A 8 -8.13 33.45 12.44
N LEU A 9 -8.75 33.87 11.31
CA LEU A 9 -8.75 33.08 10.08
C LEU A 9 -7.35 32.87 9.52
N SER A 10 -6.47 33.88 9.59
CA SER A 10 -5.08 33.77 9.14
C SER A 10 -4.29 32.79 10.00
N VAL A 11 -4.43 32.86 11.33
CA VAL A 11 -3.78 31.93 12.26
C VAL A 11 -4.33 30.51 12.08
N LEU A 12 -5.63 30.36 11.86
CA LEU A 12 -6.27 29.07 11.59
C LEU A 12 -5.74 28.47 10.28
N ALA A 13 -5.67 29.26 9.21
CA ALA A 13 -5.14 28.84 7.91
C ALA A 13 -3.67 28.41 8.00
N LEU A 14 -2.84 29.17 8.72
CA LEU A 14 -1.45 28.83 8.98
C LEU A 14 -1.31 27.51 9.76
N ASN A 15 -2.12 27.32 10.80
CA ASN A 15 -2.14 26.05 11.55
C ASN A 15 -2.54 24.87 10.63
N LEU A 16 -3.61 25.01 9.85
CA LEU A 16 -4.03 23.97 8.91
C LEU A 16 -2.95 23.66 7.89
N ALA A 17 -2.30 24.67 7.31
CA ALA A 17 -1.19 24.48 6.37
C ALA A 17 0.00 23.76 7.02
N MET A 18 0.31 24.08 8.28
CA MET A 18 1.39 23.44 9.03
C MET A 18 1.09 21.97 9.37
N PHE A 19 -0.16 21.64 9.69
CA PHE A 19 -0.56 20.25 10.02
C PHE A 19 -0.87 19.41 8.79
N PHE A 20 -1.16 20.01 7.63
CA PHE A 20 -1.57 19.31 6.41
C PHE A 20 -0.59 18.20 5.98
N PRO A 21 0.76 18.39 5.98
CA PRO A 21 1.72 17.33 5.63
C PRO A 21 1.66 16.11 6.57
N PHE A 22 1.22 16.30 7.82
CA PHE A 22 1.16 15.26 8.83
C PHE A 22 -0.16 14.47 8.83
N MET A 23 -1.18 14.98 8.14
CA MET A 23 -2.50 14.34 8.05
C MET A 23 -2.41 12.91 7.50
N GLY A 24 -1.54 12.70 6.51
CA GLY A 24 -1.30 11.36 5.95
C GLY A 24 -0.82 10.37 7.01
N ALA A 25 0.14 10.77 7.84
CA ALA A 25 0.67 9.94 8.93
C ALA A 25 -0.40 9.61 9.98
N VAL A 26 -1.25 10.58 10.34
CA VAL A 26 -2.36 10.37 11.28
C VAL A 26 -3.42 9.42 10.71
N VAL A 27 -3.77 9.57 9.43
CA VAL A 27 -4.73 8.67 8.76
C VAL A 27 -4.20 7.23 8.71
N ILE A 28 -2.91 7.05 8.42
CA ILE A 28 -2.27 5.72 8.46
C ILE A 28 -2.31 5.16 9.88
N ALA A 29 -1.98 5.96 10.91
CA ALA A 29 -2.03 5.55 12.30
C ALA A 29 -3.45 5.13 12.73
N LEU A 30 -4.49 5.87 12.36
CA LEU A 30 -5.89 5.53 12.64
C LEU A 30 -6.31 4.19 12.01
N ARG A 31 -5.88 3.93 10.77
CA ARG A 31 -6.10 2.62 10.11
C ARG A 31 -5.40 1.50 10.88
N LEU A 32 -4.13 1.69 11.21
CA LEU A 32 -3.35 0.69 11.95
C LEU A 32 -3.90 0.44 13.35
N VAL A 33 -4.36 1.47 14.07
CA VAL A 33 -5.07 1.30 15.36
C VAL A 33 -6.24 0.34 15.19
N THR A 34 -7.08 0.55 14.19
CA THR A 34 -8.28 -0.28 14.01
C THR A 34 -7.93 -1.73 13.65
N ILE A 35 -6.86 -1.94 12.86
CA ILE A 35 -6.38 -3.29 12.49
C ILE A 35 -5.80 -4.02 13.71
N PHE A 36 -4.97 -3.33 14.48
CA PHE A 36 -4.19 -3.92 15.56
C PHE A 36 -4.85 -3.79 16.95
N ASP A 37 -6.01 -3.13 17.07
CA ASP A 37 -6.78 -3.03 18.33
C ASP A 37 -7.03 -4.38 19.02
N PRO A 38 -7.45 -5.46 18.32
CA PRO A 38 -7.63 -6.76 18.96
C PRO A 38 -6.33 -7.34 19.52
N ILE A 39 -5.20 -7.07 18.87
CA ILE A 39 -3.88 -7.50 19.34
C ILE A 39 -3.44 -6.66 20.53
N TYR A 40 -3.61 -5.34 20.46
CA TYR A 40 -3.35 -4.43 21.56
C TYR A 40 -4.13 -4.80 22.83
N LYS A 41 -5.43 -5.08 22.69
CA LYS A 41 -6.28 -5.49 23.84
C LYS A 41 -5.79 -6.79 24.50
N LYS A 42 -5.34 -7.76 23.71
CA LYS A 42 -4.75 -9.00 24.24
C LYS A 42 -3.45 -8.73 24.99
N ILE A 43 -2.56 -7.93 24.41
CA ILE A 43 -1.28 -7.54 25.04
C ILE A 43 -1.52 -6.73 26.31
N ASN A 44 -2.47 -5.77 26.28
CA ASN A 44 -2.80 -4.94 27.41
C ASN A 44 -3.33 -5.79 28.60
N LYS A 45 -4.22 -6.75 28.31
CA LYS A 45 -4.72 -7.69 29.31
C LYS A 45 -3.59 -8.56 29.89
N PHE A 46 -2.67 -9.02 29.05
CA PHE A 46 -1.51 -9.81 29.50
C PHE A 46 -0.55 -9.01 30.40
N LEU A 47 -0.44 -7.70 30.17
CA LEU A 47 0.41 -6.79 30.93
C LEU A 47 -0.30 -6.14 32.12
N ASN A 48 -1.42 -6.71 32.60
CA ASN A 48 -2.19 -6.17 33.74
C ASN A 48 -2.53 -4.68 33.55
N ASP A 49 -3.05 -4.31 32.40
CA ASP A 49 -3.49 -2.96 32.05
C ASP A 49 -2.40 -1.87 32.06
N LYS A 50 -1.13 -2.25 31.92
CA LYS A 50 -0.02 -1.32 31.73
C LYS A 50 -0.05 -0.75 30.29
N ARG A 51 -0.96 0.18 30.04
CA ARG A 51 -1.25 0.75 28.71
C ARG A 51 -0.02 1.21 27.95
N SER A 52 0.94 1.87 28.62
CA SER A 52 2.17 2.37 28.00
C SER A 52 3.02 1.25 27.39
N TRP A 53 3.22 0.16 28.15
CA TRP A 53 3.98 -1.00 27.67
C TRP A 53 3.24 -1.78 26.59
N ALA A 54 1.92 -1.93 26.75
CA ALA A 54 1.09 -2.59 25.76
C ALA A 54 1.13 -1.84 24.42
N SER A 55 1.01 -0.51 24.45
CA SER A 55 1.12 0.35 23.27
C SER A 55 2.49 0.22 22.61
N PHE A 56 3.57 0.29 23.39
CA PHE A 56 4.94 0.18 22.88
C PHE A 56 5.20 -1.15 22.19
N ILE A 57 4.81 -2.28 22.82
CA ILE A 57 4.97 -3.62 22.24
C ILE A 57 4.13 -3.77 20.99
N THR A 58 2.89 -3.26 20.98
CA THR A 58 2.04 -3.31 19.79
C THR A 58 2.62 -2.50 18.65
N VAL A 59 3.16 -1.30 18.91
CA VAL A 59 3.82 -0.47 17.89
C VAL A 59 5.08 -1.16 17.36
N LEU A 60 5.88 -1.78 18.22
CA LEU A 60 7.05 -2.55 17.79
C LEU A 60 6.64 -3.73 16.89
N LEU A 61 5.56 -4.44 17.23
CA LEU A 61 5.02 -5.52 16.41
C LEU A 61 4.56 -5.00 15.04
N VAL A 62 3.84 -3.87 15.01
CA VAL A 62 3.41 -3.23 13.76
C VAL A 62 4.63 -2.85 12.90
N LEU A 63 5.64 -2.26 13.53
CA LEU A 63 6.90 -1.92 12.84
C LEU A 63 7.54 -3.15 12.21
N LEU A 64 7.66 -4.25 12.94
CA LEU A 64 8.24 -5.50 12.43
C LEU A 64 7.41 -6.08 11.27
N VAL A 65 6.07 -6.09 11.39
CA VAL A 65 5.16 -6.57 10.34
C VAL A 65 5.29 -5.75 9.06
N ILE A 66 5.59 -4.46 9.15
CA ILE A 66 5.78 -3.59 7.98
C ILE A 66 7.21 -3.68 7.44
N VAL A 67 8.22 -3.59 8.30
CA VAL A 67 9.64 -3.47 7.89
C VAL A 67 10.17 -4.78 7.33
N ILE A 68 9.82 -5.94 7.94
CA ILE A 68 10.34 -7.24 7.48
C ILE A 68 9.98 -7.52 6.02
N PRO A 69 8.70 -7.43 5.58
CA PRO A 69 8.36 -7.63 4.18
C PRO A 69 9.03 -6.63 3.24
N ILE A 70 9.06 -5.35 3.61
CA ILE A 70 9.69 -4.32 2.77
C ILE A 70 11.18 -4.59 2.59
N PHE A 71 11.89 -4.97 3.66
CA PHE A 71 13.30 -5.32 3.60
C PHE A 71 13.54 -6.54 2.72
N PHE A 72 12.74 -7.60 2.90
CA PHE A 72 12.84 -8.82 2.10
C PHE A 72 12.59 -8.54 0.61
N LEU A 73 11.53 -7.80 0.29
CA LEU A 73 11.21 -7.39 -1.08
C LEU A 73 12.31 -6.52 -1.69
N GLY A 74 12.84 -5.58 -0.90
CA GLY A 74 13.94 -4.70 -1.34
C GLY A 74 15.18 -5.49 -1.74
N THR A 75 15.61 -6.45 -0.91
CA THR A 75 16.78 -7.30 -1.23
C THR A 75 16.57 -8.13 -2.49
N LEU A 76 15.35 -8.63 -2.69
CA LEU A 76 15.01 -9.42 -3.87
C LEU A 76 15.01 -8.56 -5.13
N VAL A 77 14.39 -7.38 -5.08
CA VAL A 77 14.38 -6.43 -6.22
C VAL A 77 15.81 -6.06 -6.62
N ILE A 78 16.67 -5.76 -5.64
CA ILE A 78 18.08 -5.41 -5.92
C ILE A 78 18.79 -6.58 -6.58
N LYS A 79 18.62 -7.80 -6.07
CA LYS A 79 19.25 -9.01 -6.61
C LYS A 79 18.80 -9.27 -8.06
N GLU A 80 17.52 -9.28 -8.31
CA GLU A 80 16.97 -9.58 -9.64
C GLU A 80 17.27 -8.45 -10.64
N SER A 81 17.23 -7.19 -10.22
CA SER A 81 17.58 -6.07 -11.08
C SER A 81 19.05 -6.09 -11.51
N SER A 82 19.96 -6.53 -10.64
CA SER A 82 21.38 -6.68 -11.00
C SER A 82 21.58 -7.77 -12.05
N ILE A 83 20.88 -8.89 -11.96
CA ILE A 83 20.92 -9.96 -12.95
C ILE A 83 20.48 -9.45 -14.32
N ILE A 84 19.38 -8.73 -14.39
CA ILE A 84 18.87 -8.13 -15.64
C ILE A 84 19.87 -7.13 -16.22
N TYR A 85 20.44 -6.28 -15.37
CA TYR A 85 21.46 -5.31 -15.79
C TYR A 85 22.68 -5.99 -16.43
N PHE A 86 23.18 -7.07 -15.83
CA PHE A 86 24.29 -7.84 -16.38
C PHE A 86 23.91 -8.55 -17.69
N MET A 87 22.73 -9.17 -17.77
CA MET A 87 22.24 -9.81 -18.98
C MET A 87 22.13 -8.82 -20.17
N LEU A 88 21.67 -7.59 -19.91
CA LEU A 88 21.58 -6.55 -20.94
C LEU A 88 22.95 -6.05 -21.37
N LYS A 89 23.92 -5.99 -20.44
CA LYS A 89 25.27 -5.47 -20.71
C LYS A 89 26.17 -6.48 -21.44
N GLU A 90 26.00 -7.78 -21.18
CA GLU A 90 26.81 -8.86 -21.76
C GLU A 90 26.32 -9.35 -23.13
N GLY A 91 25.30 -8.70 -23.70
CA GLY A 91 24.80 -9.01 -25.05
C GLY A 91 23.95 -10.28 -25.18
N SER A 92 23.93 -11.15 -24.18
CA SER A 92 23.09 -12.37 -24.18
C SER A 92 21.59 -12.05 -24.14
N GLY A 93 21.21 -10.97 -23.46
CA GLY A 93 19.83 -10.47 -23.43
C GLY A 93 19.40 -9.79 -24.73
N GLU A 94 20.31 -9.15 -25.48
CA GLU A 94 19.97 -8.49 -26.74
C GLU A 94 19.50 -9.46 -27.81
N ALA A 95 20.19 -10.59 -27.96
CA ALA A 95 19.79 -11.62 -28.91
C ALA A 95 18.40 -12.19 -28.60
N TYR A 96 18.11 -12.38 -27.31
CA TYR A 96 16.82 -12.87 -26.86
C TYR A 96 15.68 -11.84 -27.06
N ILE A 97 15.92 -10.58 -26.73
CA ILE A 97 14.97 -9.47 -26.94
C ILE A 97 14.70 -9.27 -28.44
N ASN A 98 15.72 -9.36 -29.27
CA ASN A 98 15.57 -9.23 -30.74
C ASN A 98 14.78 -10.40 -31.34
N ASN A 99 14.99 -11.62 -30.86
CA ASN A 99 14.21 -12.79 -31.27
C ASN A 99 12.74 -12.65 -30.88
N LEU A 100 12.46 -12.18 -29.68
CA LEU A 100 11.09 -11.90 -29.22
C LEU A 100 10.44 -10.75 -30.01
N ASN A 101 11.19 -9.68 -30.29
CA ASN A 101 10.71 -8.60 -31.16
C ASN A 101 10.28 -9.14 -32.53
N GLN A 102 11.06 -10.05 -33.13
CA GLN A 102 10.70 -10.67 -34.39
C GLN A 102 9.43 -11.51 -34.29
N ILE A 103 9.31 -12.34 -33.26
CA ILE A 103 8.12 -13.19 -33.04
C ILE A 103 6.87 -12.35 -32.80
N ILE A 104 6.96 -11.30 -31.98
CA ILE A 104 5.83 -10.42 -31.70
C ILE A 104 5.45 -9.61 -32.92
N ASN A 105 6.42 -9.01 -33.62
CA ASN A 105 6.14 -8.19 -34.76
C ASN A 105 5.61 -9.02 -35.95
N SER A 106 6.09 -10.25 -36.17
CA SER A 106 5.54 -11.12 -37.20
C SER A 106 4.07 -11.50 -36.95
N LYS A 107 3.65 -11.66 -35.69
CA LYS A 107 2.24 -11.93 -35.34
C LYS A 107 1.40 -10.65 -35.32
N LEU A 108 1.94 -9.54 -34.86
CA LEU A 108 1.24 -8.24 -34.79
C LEU A 108 0.99 -7.66 -36.18
N GLN A 109 1.94 -7.80 -37.12
CA GLN A 109 1.79 -7.34 -38.52
C GLN A 109 0.65 -8.03 -39.29
N ILE A 110 0.24 -9.24 -38.83
CA ILE A 110 -0.95 -9.92 -39.38
C ILE A 110 -2.24 -9.18 -38.97
N ILE A 111 -2.26 -8.55 -37.77
CA ILE A 111 -3.45 -7.89 -37.21
C ILE A 111 -3.40 -6.37 -37.41
N LEU A 112 -2.21 -5.79 -37.37
CA LEU A 112 -1.96 -4.34 -37.45
C LEU A 112 -0.71 -4.09 -38.30
N PRO A 113 -0.84 -3.92 -39.66
CA PRO A 113 0.28 -3.89 -40.61
C PRO A 113 1.31 -2.78 -40.37
N ASP A 114 0.92 -1.65 -39.76
CA ASP A 114 1.78 -0.46 -39.62
C ASP A 114 2.37 -0.27 -38.22
N THR A 115 2.22 -1.26 -37.31
CA THR A 115 2.73 -1.16 -35.95
C THR A 115 3.97 -1.99 -35.74
N SER A 116 5.09 -1.34 -35.36
CA SER A 116 6.30 -2.00 -34.90
C SER A 116 6.37 -1.92 -33.36
N PHE A 117 6.42 -3.07 -32.74
CA PHE A 117 6.56 -3.18 -31.27
C PHE A 117 8.04 -3.32 -30.94
N ASN A 118 8.56 -2.47 -30.07
CA ASN A 118 9.96 -2.51 -29.67
C ASN A 118 10.08 -2.79 -28.17
N LEU A 119 10.28 -4.08 -27.84
CA LEU A 119 10.46 -4.53 -26.47
C LEU A 119 11.66 -3.86 -25.78
N LYS A 120 12.76 -3.62 -26.50
CA LYS A 120 13.95 -2.98 -25.95
C LYS A 120 13.63 -1.59 -25.40
N LEU A 121 12.88 -0.78 -26.15
CA LEU A 121 12.44 0.55 -25.72
C LEU A 121 11.52 0.49 -24.48
N ILE A 122 10.67 -0.53 -24.39
CA ILE A 122 9.79 -0.71 -23.24
C ILE A 122 10.62 -1.09 -22.01
N PHE A 123 11.58 -2.02 -22.17
CA PHE A 123 12.49 -2.40 -21.09
C PHE A 123 13.36 -1.23 -20.63
N GLU A 124 13.95 -0.49 -21.56
CA GLU A 124 14.74 0.71 -21.24
C GLU A 124 13.89 1.73 -20.47
N LYS A 125 12.65 1.98 -20.89
CA LYS A 125 11.74 2.88 -20.16
C LYS A 125 11.35 2.36 -18.78
N ILE A 126 11.13 1.05 -18.63
CA ILE A 126 10.83 0.44 -17.35
C ILE A 126 12.04 0.54 -16.43
N ILE A 127 13.24 0.19 -16.90
CA ILE A 127 14.47 0.29 -16.13
C ILE A 127 14.76 1.76 -15.77
N ASP A 128 14.65 2.67 -16.72
CA ASP A 128 14.82 4.12 -16.51
C ASP A 128 13.81 4.65 -15.49
N PHE A 129 12.55 4.23 -15.58
CA PHE A 129 11.53 4.55 -14.60
C PHE A 129 11.92 4.05 -13.21
N PHE A 130 12.37 2.80 -13.09
CA PHE A 130 12.82 2.25 -11.81
C PHE A 130 14.08 2.96 -11.29
N VAL A 131 15.09 3.15 -12.12
CA VAL A 131 16.34 3.82 -11.71
C VAL A 131 16.09 5.26 -11.28
N ARG A 132 15.30 6.02 -12.03
CA ARG A 132 14.94 7.41 -11.68
C ARG A 132 14.05 7.48 -10.45
N ASN A 133 13.09 6.57 -10.31
CA ASN A 133 12.23 6.55 -9.14
C ASN A 133 12.91 5.93 -7.91
N LEU A 134 13.86 5.00 -8.07
CA LEU A 134 14.72 4.55 -6.97
C LEU A 134 15.57 5.71 -6.44
N ALA A 135 16.16 6.54 -7.31
CA ALA A 135 16.85 7.75 -6.88
C ALA A 135 15.89 8.72 -6.15
N GLY A 136 14.65 8.86 -6.64
CA GLY A 136 13.58 9.62 -5.99
C GLY A 136 13.13 9.00 -4.67
N VAL A 137 13.07 7.67 -4.57
CA VAL A 137 12.81 6.94 -3.33
C VAL A 137 13.96 7.17 -2.34
N PHE A 138 15.23 7.11 -2.78
CA PHE A 138 16.36 7.39 -1.91
C PHE A 138 16.43 8.85 -1.45
N SER A 139 16.09 9.81 -2.29
CA SER A 139 15.96 11.21 -1.89
C SER A 139 14.74 11.47 -1.01
N GLY A 140 13.66 10.73 -1.20
CA GLY A 140 12.44 10.75 -0.37
C GLY A 140 12.51 9.89 0.90
N VAL A 141 13.56 9.07 1.07
CA VAL A 141 13.71 8.16 2.22
C VAL A 141 13.61 8.91 3.55
N SER A 142 14.21 10.09 3.66
CA SER A 142 14.08 10.93 4.86
C SER A 142 12.62 11.32 5.16
N GLY A 143 11.86 11.69 4.14
CA GLY A 143 10.43 12.00 4.27
C GLY A 143 9.57 10.78 4.63
N ILE A 144 9.88 9.62 4.03
CA ILE A 144 9.22 8.35 4.33
C ILE A 144 9.52 7.92 5.78
N PHE A 145 10.79 7.97 6.21
CA PHE A 145 11.18 7.68 7.59
C PHE A 145 10.51 8.62 8.58
N PHE A 146 10.46 9.91 8.27
CA PHE A 146 9.81 10.90 9.12
C PHE A 146 8.29 10.65 9.20
N SER A 147 7.64 10.38 8.08
CA SER A 147 6.20 10.03 8.04
C SER A 147 5.91 8.72 8.78
N LEU A 148 6.76 7.71 8.61
CA LEU A 148 6.66 6.44 9.34
C LEU A 148 6.83 6.67 10.84
N PHE A 149 7.86 7.41 11.25
CA PHE A 149 8.10 7.75 12.65
C PHE A 149 6.91 8.47 13.27
N LEU A 150 6.37 9.48 12.59
CA LEU A 150 5.17 10.20 13.04
C LEU A 150 3.95 9.30 13.10
N SER A 151 3.76 8.40 12.12
CA SER A 151 2.67 7.44 12.14
C SER A 151 2.78 6.48 13.34
N LEU A 152 3.98 5.99 13.65
CA LEU A 152 4.23 5.11 14.79
C LEU A 152 4.07 5.86 16.12
N LEU A 153 4.48 7.12 16.18
CA LEU A 153 4.27 7.98 17.34
C LEU A 153 2.77 8.23 17.58
N ALA A 154 2.05 8.61 16.53
CA ALA A 154 0.59 8.79 16.59
C ALA A 154 -0.11 7.47 16.99
N LEU A 155 0.32 6.34 16.42
CA LEU A 155 -0.19 5.01 16.75
C LEU A 155 0.01 4.68 18.23
N TYR A 156 1.19 4.98 18.78
CA TYR A 156 1.47 4.78 20.21
C TYR A 156 0.51 5.56 21.10
N TYR A 157 0.34 6.86 20.83
CA TYR A 157 -0.56 7.70 21.62
C TYR A 157 -2.02 7.35 21.43
N LEU A 158 -2.44 6.94 20.23
CA LEU A 158 -3.81 6.48 19.97
C LEU A 158 -4.13 5.21 20.76
N PHE A 159 -3.20 4.25 20.87
CA PHE A 159 -3.40 3.08 21.73
C PHE A 159 -3.38 3.44 23.22
N LYS A 160 -2.45 4.27 23.64
CA LYS A 160 -2.26 4.61 25.05
C LYS A 160 -3.37 5.51 25.61
N ASP A 161 -3.66 6.58 24.89
CA ASP A 161 -4.51 7.68 25.35
C ASP A 161 -5.78 7.89 24.49
N GLY A 162 -6.13 6.96 23.60
CA GLY A 162 -7.28 7.08 22.70
C GLY A 162 -8.60 7.38 23.41
N ASP A 163 -8.83 6.78 24.58
CA ASP A 163 -10.02 7.07 25.39
C ASP A 163 -10.05 8.53 25.88
N LYS A 164 -8.89 9.07 26.27
CA LYS A 164 -8.78 10.47 26.72
C LYS A 164 -9.00 11.43 25.53
N PHE A 165 -8.44 11.09 24.39
CA PHE A 165 -8.60 11.85 23.15
C PHE A 165 -10.08 11.92 22.74
N LYS A 166 -10.78 10.77 22.77
CA LYS A 166 -12.22 10.73 22.53
C LYS A 166 -12.99 11.65 23.47
N LYS A 167 -12.72 11.58 24.77
CA LYS A 167 -13.36 12.43 25.79
C LYS A 167 -13.07 13.92 25.56
N ALA A 168 -11.82 14.25 25.22
CA ALA A 168 -11.44 15.64 24.95
C ALA A 168 -12.20 16.23 23.76
N ILE A 169 -12.39 15.44 22.68
CA ILE A 169 -13.17 15.89 21.51
C ILE A 169 -14.64 16.13 21.89
N ILE A 170 -15.23 15.22 22.68
CA ILE A 170 -16.63 15.37 23.15
C ILE A 170 -16.79 16.65 23.97
N ILE A 171 -15.86 16.95 24.90
CA ILE A 171 -15.91 18.16 25.73
C ILE A 171 -15.76 19.45 24.89
N LEU A 172 -14.99 19.39 23.81
CA LEU A 172 -14.80 20.55 22.90
C LEU A 172 -15.93 20.69 21.88
N SER A 173 -16.80 19.69 21.76
CA SER A 173 -17.93 19.74 20.84
C SER A 173 -19.01 20.69 21.37
N PRO A 174 -19.57 21.55 20.50
CA PRO A 174 -20.71 22.40 20.89
C PRO A 174 -22.06 21.66 20.83
N LEU A 175 -22.05 20.33 20.62
CA LEU A 175 -23.26 19.50 20.51
C LEU A 175 -23.64 18.89 21.86
N ASP A 176 -24.90 18.49 22.01
CA ASP A 176 -25.33 17.70 23.15
C ASP A 176 -24.64 16.32 23.17
N ASP A 177 -24.23 15.85 24.37
CA ASP A 177 -23.52 14.59 24.59
C ASP A 177 -24.17 13.38 23.88
N LYS A 178 -25.50 13.40 23.71
CA LYS A 178 -26.27 12.37 23.01
C LYS A 178 -25.89 12.29 21.52
N TYR A 179 -25.81 13.44 20.86
CA TYR A 179 -25.43 13.51 19.43
C TYR A 179 -23.95 13.17 19.23
N ASP A 180 -23.08 13.62 20.12
CA ASP A 180 -21.66 13.26 20.10
C ASP A 180 -21.45 11.76 20.21
N GLY A 181 -22.18 11.10 21.11
CA GLY A 181 -22.14 9.64 21.25
C GLY A 181 -22.57 8.91 19.98
N GLU A 182 -23.65 9.38 19.35
CA GLU A 182 -24.14 8.79 18.09
C GLU A 182 -23.15 8.99 16.91
N ILE A 183 -22.60 10.20 16.79
CA ILE A 183 -21.59 10.54 15.76
C ILE A 183 -20.34 9.67 15.94
N PHE A 184 -19.80 9.60 17.17
CA PHE A 184 -18.62 8.77 17.45
C PHE A 184 -18.86 7.29 17.18
N ASN A 185 -20.03 6.77 17.57
CA ASN A 185 -20.38 5.38 17.30
C ASN A 185 -20.48 5.12 15.79
N LYS A 186 -21.09 6.03 15.04
CA LYS A 186 -21.22 5.92 13.59
C LYS A 186 -19.87 6.02 12.89
N LEU A 187 -19.01 6.95 13.31
CA LEU A 187 -17.62 7.07 12.81
C LEU A 187 -16.81 5.80 13.12
N SER A 188 -16.90 5.27 14.34
CA SER A 188 -16.21 4.05 14.75
C SER A 188 -16.68 2.83 13.96
N GLN A 189 -18.00 2.69 13.74
CA GLN A 189 -18.55 1.62 12.91
C GLN A 189 -18.10 1.73 11.46
N THR A 190 -18.13 2.92 10.89
CA THR A 190 -17.67 3.18 9.52
C THR A 190 -16.18 2.87 9.38
N ALA A 191 -15.34 3.38 10.28
CA ALA A 191 -13.91 3.08 10.30
C ALA A 191 -13.63 1.57 10.42
N SER A 192 -14.34 0.89 11.33
CA SER A 192 -14.23 -0.58 11.49
C SER A 192 -14.66 -1.33 10.22
N SER A 193 -15.72 -0.89 9.56
CA SER A 193 -16.20 -1.51 8.31
C SER A 193 -15.21 -1.33 7.17
N VAL A 194 -14.67 -0.14 7.00
CA VAL A 194 -13.62 0.16 5.99
C VAL A 194 -12.38 -0.69 6.25
N VAL A 195 -11.95 -0.82 7.51
CA VAL A 195 -10.77 -1.62 7.84
C VAL A 195 -11.00 -3.10 7.62
N LYS A 196 -12.14 -3.65 8.07
CA LYS A 196 -12.50 -5.06 7.81
C LYS A 196 -12.59 -5.34 6.31
N GLY A 197 -13.16 -4.39 5.57
CA GLY A 197 -13.21 -4.46 4.13
C GLY A 197 -11.81 -4.47 3.50
N SER A 198 -10.94 -3.58 3.93
CA SER A 198 -9.55 -3.53 3.44
C SER A 198 -8.77 -4.81 3.77
N LEU A 199 -8.99 -5.42 4.94
CA LEU A 199 -8.39 -6.70 5.31
C LEU A 199 -8.89 -7.84 4.40
N LEU A 200 -10.20 -7.86 4.11
CA LEU A 200 -10.77 -8.85 3.19
C LEU A 200 -10.18 -8.69 1.77
N VAL A 201 -10.10 -7.46 1.28
CA VAL A 201 -9.48 -7.15 -0.02
C VAL A 201 -8.02 -7.61 -0.03
N ALA A 202 -7.25 -7.28 1.01
CA ALA A 202 -5.84 -7.68 1.12
C ALA A 202 -5.67 -9.21 1.11
N LEU A 203 -6.55 -9.94 1.81
CA LEU A 203 -6.54 -11.39 1.82
C LEU A 203 -6.82 -11.96 0.43
N VAL A 204 -7.84 -11.48 -0.25
CA VAL A 204 -8.18 -11.91 -1.62
C VAL A 204 -7.04 -11.58 -2.59
N GLN A 205 -6.49 -10.37 -2.54
CA GLN A 205 -5.38 -9.95 -3.39
C GLN A 205 -4.11 -10.77 -3.16
N GLY A 206 -3.78 -11.10 -1.91
CA GLY A 206 -2.65 -11.96 -1.60
C GLY A 206 -2.83 -13.38 -2.11
N ILE A 207 -4.03 -13.95 -1.95
CA ILE A 207 -4.36 -15.27 -2.53
C ILE A 207 -4.24 -15.25 -4.05
N LEU A 208 -4.81 -14.25 -4.71
CA LEU A 208 -4.74 -14.12 -6.18
C LEU A 208 -3.32 -13.87 -6.68
N SER A 209 -2.51 -13.12 -5.94
CA SER A 209 -1.09 -12.95 -6.26
C SER A 209 -0.33 -14.26 -6.13
N GLY A 210 -0.58 -15.04 -5.07
CA GLY A 210 -0.02 -16.37 -4.89
C GLY A 210 -0.45 -17.35 -5.99
N LEU A 211 -1.72 -17.34 -6.39
CA LEU A 211 -2.21 -18.13 -7.53
C LEU A 211 -1.56 -17.71 -8.85
N GLY A 212 -1.41 -16.40 -9.09
CA GLY A 212 -0.69 -15.91 -10.25
C GLY A 212 0.74 -16.43 -10.27
N PHE A 213 1.45 -16.38 -9.16
CA PHE A 213 2.82 -16.91 -9.05
C PHE A 213 2.88 -18.43 -9.29
N LEU A 214 1.90 -19.17 -8.80
CA LEU A 214 1.76 -20.60 -9.07
C LEU A 214 1.56 -20.88 -10.56
N PHE A 215 0.65 -20.18 -11.22
CA PHE A 215 0.34 -20.39 -12.64
C PHE A 215 1.50 -20.03 -13.57
N PHE A 216 2.26 -19.00 -13.21
CA PHE A 216 3.39 -18.53 -14.02
C PHE A 216 4.74 -19.12 -13.61
N GLY A 217 4.76 -20.10 -12.68
CA GLY A 217 5.95 -20.88 -12.35
C GLY A 217 6.95 -20.17 -11.44
N ILE A 218 6.53 -19.21 -10.63
CA ILE A 218 7.38 -18.57 -9.63
C ILE A 218 7.51 -19.51 -8.42
N PRO A 219 8.74 -19.78 -7.93
CA PRO A 219 8.96 -20.62 -6.77
C PRO A 219 8.34 -20.04 -5.49
N ASN A 220 7.89 -20.93 -4.59
CA ASN A 220 7.30 -20.58 -3.30
C ASN A 220 6.07 -19.63 -3.37
N PRO A 221 5.06 -19.90 -4.21
CA PRO A 221 3.93 -19.02 -4.45
C PRO A 221 3.12 -18.72 -3.18
N ALA A 222 3.08 -19.65 -2.22
CA ALA A 222 2.39 -19.47 -0.94
C ALA A 222 3.06 -18.39 -0.07
N ILE A 223 4.39 -18.34 -0.06
CA ILE A 223 5.14 -17.31 0.67
C ILE A 223 4.88 -15.94 0.05
N TRP A 224 4.92 -15.86 -1.28
CA TRP A 224 4.63 -14.64 -2.01
C TRP A 224 3.18 -14.17 -1.81
N GLY A 225 2.23 -15.09 -1.78
CA GLY A 225 0.84 -14.81 -1.45
C GLY A 225 0.69 -14.23 -0.04
N ALA A 226 1.36 -14.81 0.95
CA ALA A 226 1.35 -14.32 2.33
C ALA A 226 1.97 -12.90 2.44
N ILE A 227 3.11 -12.67 1.78
CA ILE A 227 3.71 -11.32 1.69
C ILE A 227 2.75 -10.37 0.96
N GLY A 228 2.04 -10.86 -0.06
CA GLY A 228 1.03 -10.12 -0.80
C GLY A 228 -0.11 -9.63 0.10
N ILE A 229 -0.59 -10.44 1.04
CA ILE A 229 -1.61 -10.03 2.02
C ILE A 229 -1.11 -8.85 2.86
N ILE A 230 0.13 -8.95 3.37
CA ILE A 230 0.71 -7.89 4.21
C ILE A 230 0.93 -6.61 3.39
N SER A 231 1.50 -6.75 2.20
CA SER A 231 1.77 -5.63 1.30
C SER A 231 0.49 -4.93 0.84
N ALA A 232 -0.59 -5.66 0.58
CA ALA A 232 -1.88 -5.11 0.16
C ALA A 232 -2.55 -4.23 1.23
N LEU A 233 -2.10 -4.28 2.50
CA LEU A 233 -2.52 -3.34 3.53
C LEU A 233 -2.00 -1.91 3.27
N ILE A 234 -0.95 -1.78 2.47
CA ILE A 234 -0.41 -0.47 2.05
C ILE A 234 -1.20 -0.02 0.82
N PRO A 235 -2.00 1.07 0.93
CA PRO A 235 -2.83 1.53 -0.17
C PRO A 235 -2.00 1.89 -1.41
N VAL A 236 -2.56 1.67 -2.60
CA VAL A 236 -2.03 2.07 -3.92
C VAL A 236 -0.80 1.26 -4.37
N VAL A 237 0.14 0.97 -3.49
CA VAL A 237 1.44 0.36 -3.85
C VAL A 237 1.51 -1.13 -3.49
N GLY A 238 0.69 -1.58 -2.54
CA GLY A 238 0.86 -2.86 -1.85
C GLY A 238 1.00 -4.08 -2.76
N THR A 239 0.07 -4.31 -3.68
CA THR A 239 0.14 -5.47 -4.58
C THR A 239 1.24 -5.36 -5.63
N ALA A 240 1.55 -4.13 -6.08
CA ALA A 240 2.63 -3.89 -7.01
C ALA A 240 4.00 -4.26 -6.40
N LEU A 241 4.19 -4.03 -5.09
CA LEU A 241 5.42 -4.42 -4.39
C LEU A 241 5.73 -5.92 -4.49
N VAL A 242 4.71 -6.75 -4.63
CA VAL A 242 4.87 -8.20 -4.73
C VAL A 242 4.90 -8.67 -6.18
N LEU A 243 4.00 -8.15 -7.00
CA LEU A 243 3.88 -8.58 -8.39
C LEU A 243 5.05 -8.12 -9.26
N LEU A 244 5.56 -6.91 -9.05
CA LEU A 244 6.69 -6.38 -9.84
C LEU A 244 7.98 -7.22 -9.67
N PRO A 245 8.43 -7.58 -8.46
CA PRO A 245 9.56 -8.51 -8.31
C PRO A 245 9.34 -9.84 -9.02
N GLY A 246 8.11 -10.37 -8.99
CA GLY A 246 7.77 -11.60 -9.70
C GLY A 246 7.87 -11.47 -11.21
N VAL A 247 7.38 -10.38 -11.76
CA VAL A 247 7.51 -10.06 -13.20
C VAL A 247 9.00 -9.91 -13.57
N ILE A 248 9.76 -9.17 -12.76
CA ILE A 248 11.20 -8.97 -12.95
C ILE A 248 11.95 -10.32 -12.92
N TYR A 249 11.62 -11.18 -11.95
CA TYR A 249 12.20 -12.53 -11.86
C TYR A 249 11.92 -13.36 -13.11
N LEU A 250 10.68 -13.40 -13.60
CA LEU A 250 10.33 -14.15 -14.81
C LEU A 250 11.06 -13.63 -16.06
N PHE A 251 11.28 -12.32 -16.12
CA PHE A 251 12.12 -11.75 -17.17
C PHE A 251 13.58 -12.17 -17.02
N SER A 252 14.13 -12.17 -15.79
CA SER A 252 15.54 -12.53 -15.55
C SER A 252 15.87 -13.98 -15.95
N ILE A 253 14.89 -14.88 -15.83
CA ILE A 253 15.05 -16.30 -16.25
C ILE A 253 14.67 -16.54 -17.73
N GLY A 254 14.38 -15.48 -18.50
CA GLY A 254 14.03 -15.57 -19.92
C GLY A 254 12.58 -15.99 -20.20
N SER A 255 11.72 -16.12 -19.20
CA SER A 255 10.31 -16.52 -19.37
C SER A 255 9.39 -15.32 -19.65
N VAL A 256 9.63 -14.62 -20.78
CA VAL A 256 8.94 -13.36 -21.12
C VAL A 256 7.42 -13.54 -21.25
N GLY A 257 6.97 -14.65 -21.84
CA GLY A 257 5.53 -14.93 -21.95
C GLY A 257 4.85 -15.03 -20.59
N ALA A 258 5.50 -15.71 -19.63
CA ALA A 258 5.02 -15.80 -18.26
C ALA A 258 5.06 -14.43 -17.54
N ALA A 259 6.10 -13.63 -17.79
CA ALA A 259 6.22 -12.30 -17.22
C ALA A 259 5.09 -11.35 -17.69
N ILE A 260 4.81 -11.33 -19.00
CA ILE A 260 3.69 -10.57 -19.58
C ILE A 260 2.36 -11.11 -19.04
N GLY A 261 2.20 -12.43 -18.97
CA GLY A 261 1.00 -13.06 -18.42
C GLY A 261 0.76 -12.66 -16.96
N LEU A 262 1.80 -12.67 -16.12
CA LEU A 262 1.71 -12.25 -14.72
C LEU A 262 1.40 -10.76 -14.59
N LEU A 263 1.96 -9.91 -15.47
CA LEU A 263 1.67 -8.48 -15.51
C LEU A 263 0.19 -8.23 -15.85
N ILE A 264 -0.34 -8.90 -16.86
CA ILE A 264 -1.77 -8.83 -17.22
C ILE A 264 -2.63 -9.35 -16.06
N TRP A 265 -2.26 -10.48 -15.46
CA TRP A 265 -2.93 -11.03 -14.27
C TRP A 265 -2.98 -10.00 -13.14
N GLY A 266 -1.86 -9.34 -12.86
CA GLY A 266 -1.75 -8.31 -11.83
C GLY A 266 -2.68 -7.12 -12.08
N ILE A 267 -2.70 -6.61 -13.30
CA ILE A 267 -3.51 -5.44 -13.66
C ILE A 267 -5.00 -5.81 -13.72
N VAL A 268 -5.35 -6.88 -14.42
CA VAL A 268 -6.75 -7.21 -14.73
C VAL A 268 -7.43 -7.94 -13.56
N ILE A 269 -6.78 -8.96 -13.00
CA ILE A 269 -7.38 -9.81 -11.98
C ILE A 269 -7.18 -9.21 -10.60
N VAL A 270 -5.93 -8.96 -10.21
CA VAL A 270 -5.64 -8.46 -8.85
C VAL A 270 -6.09 -7.01 -8.68
N GLY A 271 -5.80 -6.15 -9.65
CA GLY A 271 -6.23 -4.75 -9.66
C GLY A 271 -7.73 -4.57 -9.91
N GLY A 272 -8.33 -5.38 -10.79
CA GLY A 272 -9.76 -5.36 -11.05
C GLY A 272 -10.59 -5.73 -9.83
N ILE A 273 -10.16 -6.77 -9.08
CA ILE A 273 -10.83 -7.16 -7.83
C ILE A 273 -10.69 -6.09 -6.75
N ASP A 274 -9.56 -5.39 -6.67
CA ASP A 274 -9.41 -4.26 -5.74
C ASP A 274 -10.51 -3.22 -5.97
N ASN A 275 -10.71 -2.80 -7.20
CA ASN A 275 -11.72 -1.81 -7.55
C ASN A 275 -13.15 -2.32 -7.25
N LEU A 276 -13.47 -3.57 -7.64
CA LEU A 276 -14.80 -4.15 -7.44
C LEU A 276 -15.14 -4.36 -5.95
N LEU A 277 -14.19 -4.86 -5.17
CA LEU A 277 -14.42 -5.12 -3.75
C LEU A 277 -14.48 -3.83 -2.95
N ARG A 278 -13.63 -2.84 -3.24
CA ARG A 278 -13.69 -1.53 -2.58
C ARG A 278 -15.05 -0.88 -2.80
N GLN A 279 -15.55 -0.88 -4.03
CA GLN A 279 -16.84 -0.28 -4.34
C GLN A 279 -17.97 -0.98 -3.58
N LYS A 280 -18.04 -2.33 -3.59
CA LYS A 280 -19.06 -3.08 -2.85
C LYS A 280 -18.98 -2.93 -1.33
N ILE A 281 -17.79 -2.75 -0.77
CA ILE A 281 -17.59 -2.58 0.67
C ILE A 281 -18.02 -1.18 1.09
N LEU A 282 -17.69 -0.16 0.30
CA LEU A 282 -18.14 1.20 0.53
C LEU A 282 -19.66 1.33 0.46
N GLU A 283 -20.30 0.69 -0.51
CA GLU A 283 -21.76 0.65 -0.64
C GLU A 283 -22.47 0.01 0.58
N ARG A 284 -21.91 -1.03 1.17
CA ARG A 284 -22.49 -1.71 2.34
C ARG A 284 -22.20 -1.04 3.68
N GLY A 285 -21.14 -0.26 3.76
CA GLY A 285 -20.69 0.40 5.01
C GLY A 285 -21.30 1.77 5.25
N ILE A 286 -21.82 2.40 4.22
CA ILE A 286 -22.24 3.80 4.27
C ILE A 286 -23.60 3.90 3.56
N ASN A 287 -24.69 4.11 4.34
CA ASN A 287 -25.97 4.52 3.79
C ASN A 287 -25.89 5.99 3.33
N ILE A 288 -24.93 6.31 2.48
CA ILE A 288 -24.79 7.61 1.83
C ILE A 288 -25.25 7.43 0.39
N HIS A 289 -26.09 8.36 -0.06
CA HIS A 289 -26.59 8.39 -1.43
C HIS A 289 -25.40 8.39 -2.41
N PRO A 290 -25.43 7.63 -3.52
CA PRO A 290 -24.33 7.50 -4.49
C PRO A 290 -23.80 8.84 -5.06
N PHE A 291 -24.59 9.91 -4.96
CA PHE A 291 -24.20 11.27 -5.40
C PHE A 291 -23.03 11.87 -4.58
N PHE A 292 -22.69 11.35 -3.40
CA PHE A 292 -21.63 11.86 -2.52
C PHE A 292 -20.38 10.97 -2.52
N ILE A 293 -20.27 10.00 -3.42
CA ILE A 293 -19.11 9.14 -3.66
C ILE A 293 -18.42 9.58 -4.94
#